data_a73c1f9fe9eec132d51d0f8eb2210e39
#
_entry.id   a73c1f9fe9eec132d51d0f8eb2210e39
#
_cell.length_a   1.000
_cell.length_b   1.000
_cell.length_c   1.000
_cell.angle_alpha   90.00
_cell.angle_beta   90.00
_cell.angle_gamma   90.00
#
_symmetry.space_group_name_H-M   'P 1'
#
loop_
_entity.id
_entity.type
_entity.pdbx_description
1 polymer ?
#
loop_
_entity_poly.entity_id
_entity_poly.type
_entity_poly.pdbx_seq_one_letter_code
_entity_poly.pdbx_strand_id
1 'polypeptide(L)'
;VARTSLRIATSVVVLAAGIAAVTAAATVPWPSVNTGVPSVTVTPVASDQTRVCPGPFVTVPTDTGGGSSSLQSVGGAFSIVAGSSPDGTDVTTTDLAVPDSPGSDAKPLRLTASGAAGILIAGSQSEQSFDGGDLIGLATSACAEPTADSWLAAGSTTTGRSSVIVLSNPTDVSATVSLAIFSEAGPVPAPGASGIVVPANTQKSLTLAGLAPDAVSPVIHVTATGGQVYATLQQSIVRSLDPGGVDVAGPTEAPATTHTIAGMQIVSTSAIAERAADPASSDLPAALRVFVPGAAGAAVSVTFKSETLGVPDVSASYSALAGVVTDFPFPSLPDDSYSLTVTSDQPVVVGSRSSVVSGGTDFAWYQASPALSGTFLFATTVGPNPLLMLSNSGDSDAAVTLTPANGTPVTATVAGNSASSIPLTTSTLYTVTTSAPLGAAVGYLGDGVISAYAVSPASPLASPITVYPGG
;
A
#
# COMPACT_ATOMS: atom_id res chain seq x y z
N VAL A 1 65.15 -58.10 10.38
CA VAL A 1 65.16 -56.67 10.81
C VAL A 1 65.13 -55.68 9.64
N ALA A 2 65.86 -55.93 8.53
CA ALA A 2 65.93 -54.99 7.42
C ALA A 2 64.59 -54.79 6.60
N ARG A 3 63.73 -55.83 6.56
CA ARG A 3 62.41 -55.74 5.83
C ARG A 3 61.31 -54.95 6.57
N THR A 4 61.43 -54.90 7.91
CA THR A 4 60.45 -54.18 8.78
C THR A 4 60.74 -52.66 8.78
N SER A 5 62.00 -52.24 8.77
CA SER A 5 62.44 -50.87 8.70
C SER A 5 62.07 -50.21 7.32
N LEU A 6 62.16 -50.98 6.24
CA LEU A 6 61.81 -50.49 4.91
C LEU A 6 60.26 -50.25 4.78
N ARG A 7 59.45 -51.12 5.42
CA ARG A 7 57.95 -50.92 5.41
C ARG A 7 57.52 -49.75 6.27
N ILE A 8 58.18 -49.48 7.39
CA ILE A 8 57.94 -48.34 8.22
C ILE A 8 58.32 -47.03 7.49
N ALA A 9 59.49 -47.02 6.84
CA ALA A 9 59.91 -45.84 6.03
C ALA A 9 58.97 -45.52 4.87
N THR A 10 58.48 -46.54 4.14
CA THR A 10 57.50 -46.34 3.07
C THR A 10 56.14 -45.85 3.59
N SER A 11 55.70 -46.36 4.74
CA SER A 11 54.44 -45.92 5.35
C SER A 11 54.50 -44.46 5.81
N VAL A 12 55.61 -44.00 6.38
CA VAL A 12 55.83 -42.62 6.81
C VAL A 12 55.89 -41.68 5.60
N VAL A 13 56.52 -42.07 4.49
CA VAL A 13 56.58 -41.28 3.26
C VAL A 13 55.20 -41.14 2.64
N VAL A 14 54.39 -42.20 2.59
CA VAL A 14 53.03 -42.17 2.05
C VAL A 14 52.13 -41.29 2.93
N LEU A 15 52.26 -41.38 4.26
CA LEU A 15 51.49 -40.51 5.15
C LEU A 15 51.87 -39.04 5.02
N ALA A 16 53.16 -38.73 4.93
CA ALA A 16 53.64 -37.36 4.70
C ALA A 16 53.22 -36.80 3.34
N ALA A 17 53.22 -37.59 2.27
CA ALA A 17 52.72 -37.21 0.97
C ALA A 17 51.19 -36.98 0.98
N GLY A 18 50.43 -37.80 1.73
CA GLY A 18 48.98 -37.62 1.93
C GLY A 18 48.65 -36.33 2.68
N ILE A 19 49.39 -36.03 3.76
CA ILE A 19 49.20 -34.78 4.53
C ILE A 19 49.56 -33.57 3.67
N ALA A 20 50.65 -33.63 2.91
CA ALA A 20 51.03 -32.55 2.01
C ALA A 20 50.02 -32.31 0.89
N ALA A 21 49.39 -33.35 0.34
CA ALA A 21 48.37 -33.24 -0.68
C ALA A 21 47.07 -32.63 -0.09
N VAL A 22 46.66 -33.00 1.11
CA VAL A 22 45.50 -32.44 1.79
C VAL A 22 45.72 -30.99 2.19
N THR A 23 46.93 -30.64 2.69
CA THR A 23 47.25 -29.23 3.01
C THR A 23 47.34 -28.38 1.74
N ALA A 24 47.90 -28.89 0.65
CA ALA A 24 47.91 -28.18 -0.64
C ALA A 24 46.46 -27.97 -1.17
N ALA A 25 45.61 -28.98 -1.06
CA ALA A 25 44.20 -28.86 -1.46
C ALA A 25 43.41 -27.88 -0.59
N ALA A 26 43.77 -27.72 0.67
CA ALA A 26 43.11 -26.80 1.62
C ALA A 26 43.61 -25.34 1.53
N THR A 27 44.83 -25.13 1.02
CA THR A 27 45.49 -23.80 0.99
C THR A 27 45.55 -23.16 -0.40
N VAL A 28 45.37 -23.96 -1.46
CA VAL A 28 45.27 -23.40 -2.82
C VAL A 28 43.88 -22.81 -3.03
N PRO A 29 43.75 -21.52 -3.36
CA PRO A 29 42.45 -20.95 -3.74
C PRO A 29 42.00 -21.62 -5.04
N TRP A 30 41.03 -22.51 -4.93
CA TRP A 30 40.40 -23.09 -6.11
C TRP A 30 39.60 -21.98 -6.82
N PRO A 31 39.65 -21.90 -8.16
CA PRO A 31 38.83 -20.93 -8.87
C PRO A 31 37.36 -21.24 -8.58
N SER A 32 36.71 -20.34 -7.83
CA SER A 32 35.27 -20.37 -7.68
C SER A 32 34.66 -19.98 -9.01
N VAL A 33 34.07 -20.93 -9.71
CA VAL A 33 33.23 -20.62 -10.88
C VAL A 33 31.95 -20.03 -10.32
N ASN A 34 31.89 -18.71 -10.25
CA ASN A 34 30.68 -17.99 -9.93
C ASN A 34 29.82 -18.05 -11.20
N THR A 35 29.11 -19.14 -11.42
CA THR A 35 28.02 -19.19 -12.41
C THR A 35 26.92 -18.30 -11.85
N GLY A 36 26.83 -17.07 -12.34
CA GLY A 36 25.67 -16.21 -12.06
C GLY A 36 24.40 -17.03 -12.31
N VAL A 37 23.41 -16.87 -11.46
CA VAL A 37 22.10 -17.53 -11.62
C VAL A 37 21.64 -17.26 -13.05
N PRO A 38 21.31 -18.30 -13.86
CA PRO A 38 20.81 -18.09 -15.21
C PRO A 38 19.63 -17.13 -15.16
N SER A 39 19.70 -16.07 -15.93
CA SER A 39 18.62 -15.10 -16.03
C SER A 39 18.32 -14.81 -17.50
N VAL A 40 17.08 -14.58 -17.81
CA VAL A 40 16.62 -14.17 -19.14
C VAL A 40 15.85 -12.86 -19.00
N THR A 41 16.26 -11.86 -19.76
CA THR A 41 15.49 -10.63 -19.87
C THR A 41 14.34 -10.88 -20.84
N VAL A 42 13.12 -10.83 -20.35
CA VAL A 42 11.91 -10.93 -21.17
C VAL A 42 11.36 -9.53 -21.35
N THR A 43 11.21 -9.11 -22.61
CA THR A 43 10.45 -7.90 -22.92
C THR A 43 9.00 -8.34 -23.08
N PRO A 44 8.10 -7.90 -22.18
CA PRO A 44 6.69 -8.22 -22.31
C PRO A 44 6.15 -7.73 -23.65
N VAL A 45 5.25 -8.49 -24.26
CA VAL A 45 4.51 -8.00 -25.42
C VAL A 45 3.62 -6.86 -24.91
N ALA A 46 3.67 -5.72 -25.58
CA ALA A 46 2.84 -4.58 -25.25
C ALA A 46 1.36 -5.03 -25.26
N SER A 47 0.74 -5.00 -24.11
CA SER A 47 -0.69 -5.24 -23.91
C SER A 47 -1.35 -3.97 -23.39
N ASP A 48 -2.66 -3.91 -23.46
CA ASP A 48 -3.42 -2.79 -22.93
C ASP A 48 -3.14 -2.66 -21.42
N GLN A 49 -2.80 -1.44 -20.99
CA GLN A 49 -2.65 -1.13 -19.58
C GLN A 49 -4.03 -0.77 -19.02
N THR A 50 -4.34 -1.31 -17.86
CA THR A 50 -5.63 -1.07 -17.21
C THR A 50 -5.43 -0.57 -15.78
N ARG A 51 -6.14 0.50 -15.42
CA ARG A 51 -6.27 0.96 -14.03
C ARG A 51 -7.74 1.11 -13.68
N VAL A 52 -8.05 0.99 -12.41
CA VAL A 52 -9.42 1.09 -11.88
C VAL A 52 -9.46 2.14 -10.80
N CYS A 53 -10.37 3.10 -10.94
CA CYS A 53 -10.76 4.01 -9.89
C CYS A 53 -11.92 3.37 -9.10
N PRO A 54 -11.86 3.25 -7.77
CA PRO A 54 -12.81 2.46 -6.98
C PRO A 54 -14.25 3.01 -6.98
N GLY A 55 -14.48 4.23 -7.49
CA GLY A 55 -15.82 4.80 -7.56
C GLY A 55 -16.28 5.46 -6.26
N PRO A 56 -17.56 5.84 -6.17
CA PRO A 56 -18.10 6.59 -5.07
C PRO A 56 -18.13 5.79 -3.76
N PHE A 57 -18.16 6.50 -2.65
CA PHE A 57 -18.29 5.94 -1.32
C PHE A 57 -19.64 5.24 -1.15
N VAL A 58 -19.64 4.09 -0.49
CA VAL A 58 -20.85 3.30 -0.23
C VAL A 58 -21.04 3.10 1.27
N THR A 59 -22.30 3.09 1.70
CA THR A 59 -22.67 2.88 3.10
C THR A 59 -23.90 1.99 3.24
N VAL A 60 -24.12 1.49 4.44
CA VAL A 60 -25.39 0.85 4.81
C VAL A 60 -26.37 1.93 5.17
N PRO A 61 -27.54 2.05 4.50
CA PRO A 61 -28.54 3.04 4.86
C PRO A 61 -29.07 2.80 6.27
N THR A 62 -29.16 3.86 7.07
CA THR A 62 -29.68 3.80 8.44
C THR A 62 -31.21 3.75 8.51
N ASP A 63 -31.92 4.12 7.44
CA ASP A 63 -33.38 4.33 7.40
C ASP A 63 -34.21 3.22 6.76
N THR A 64 -33.66 2.04 6.58
CA THR A 64 -34.48 0.93 6.07
C THR A 64 -35.28 0.25 7.19
N GLY A 65 -36.40 0.83 7.53
CA GLY A 65 -37.44 0.21 8.34
C GLY A 65 -38.03 -1.03 7.70
N GLY A 66 -37.24 -2.08 7.48
CA GLY A 66 -37.70 -3.34 6.89
C GLY A 66 -36.69 -4.08 6.03
N GLY A 67 -35.66 -4.60 6.61
CA GLY A 67 -35.12 -5.91 6.18
C GLY A 67 -34.29 -6.02 4.88
N SER A 68 -33.84 -4.96 4.25
CA SER A 68 -32.87 -5.06 3.15
C SER A 68 -31.69 -4.11 3.43
N SER A 69 -30.62 -4.67 3.94
CA SER A 69 -29.35 -3.96 4.15
C SER A 69 -28.50 -3.93 2.88
N SER A 70 -29.07 -3.49 1.74
CA SER A 70 -28.29 -3.29 0.53
C SER A 70 -27.43 -2.03 0.70
N LEU A 71 -26.15 -2.15 0.37
CA LEU A 71 -25.25 -1.01 0.30
C LEU A 71 -25.77 0.01 -0.72
N GLN A 72 -25.61 1.29 -0.41
CA GLN A 72 -25.97 2.39 -1.32
C GLN A 72 -24.77 3.30 -1.50
N SER A 73 -24.60 3.80 -2.73
CA SER A 73 -23.64 4.87 -2.97
C SER A 73 -24.16 6.15 -2.32
N VAL A 74 -23.29 6.83 -1.61
CA VAL A 74 -23.57 8.11 -0.97
C VAL A 74 -23.31 9.21 -2.00
N GLY A 75 -24.24 10.16 -2.12
CA GLY A 75 -24.01 11.36 -2.92
C GLY A 75 -22.94 12.23 -2.28
N GLY A 76 -22.05 12.80 -3.09
CA GLY A 76 -21.00 13.70 -2.64
C GLY A 76 -20.37 14.44 -3.82
N ALA A 77 -19.48 15.40 -3.53
CA ALA A 77 -18.67 16.04 -4.56
C ALA A 77 -17.57 15.07 -5.02
N PHE A 78 -17.89 14.29 -6.04
CA PHE A 78 -17.02 13.26 -6.61
C PHE A 78 -16.22 13.81 -7.79
N SER A 79 -14.92 13.53 -7.83
CA SER A 79 -14.01 13.97 -8.89
C SER A 79 -13.03 12.84 -9.25
N ILE A 80 -12.77 12.68 -10.55
CA ILE A 80 -11.71 11.81 -11.07
C ILE A 80 -10.81 12.64 -12.00
N VAL A 81 -9.50 12.44 -11.86
CA VAL A 81 -8.49 12.96 -12.77
C VAL A 81 -7.71 11.78 -13.32
N ALA A 82 -7.61 11.67 -14.63
CA ALA A 82 -6.89 10.58 -15.29
C ALA A 82 -6.20 11.05 -16.56
N GLY A 83 -5.14 10.37 -16.95
CA GLY A 83 -4.42 10.66 -18.19
C GLY A 83 -3.24 9.74 -18.42
N SER A 84 -2.47 10.05 -19.46
CA SER A 84 -1.33 9.26 -19.92
C SER A 84 -0.08 10.12 -20.15
N SER A 85 1.08 9.46 -20.22
CA SER A 85 2.34 10.03 -20.68
C SER A 85 2.99 9.05 -21.68
N PRO A 86 3.51 9.49 -22.86
CA PRO A 86 3.49 10.89 -23.34
C PRO A 86 2.08 11.38 -23.65
N ASP A 87 1.93 12.70 -23.62
CA ASP A 87 0.66 13.37 -23.97
C ASP A 87 0.19 12.95 -25.38
N GLY A 88 -1.15 12.84 -25.53
CA GLY A 88 -1.78 12.44 -26.79
C GLY A 88 -1.98 10.93 -26.94
N THR A 89 -1.61 10.11 -25.96
CA THR A 89 -2.04 8.72 -25.91
C THR A 89 -3.50 8.67 -25.46
N ASP A 90 -4.34 8.03 -26.26
CA ASP A 90 -5.76 7.89 -25.94
C ASP A 90 -5.95 6.98 -24.71
N VAL A 91 -6.49 7.56 -23.65
CA VAL A 91 -7.00 6.82 -22.49
C VAL A 91 -8.51 6.65 -22.66
N THR A 92 -8.93 5.43 -22.86
CA THR A 92 -10.36 5.09 -22.88
C THR A 92 -10.85 4.90 -21.45
N THR A 93 -11.96 5.56 -21.14
CA THR A 93 -12.65 5.40 -19.85
C THR A 93 -13.93 4.61 -20.05
N THR A 94 -14.19 3.64 -19.18
CA THR A 94 -15.41 2.82 -19.22
C THR A 94 -15.93 2.63 -17.81
N ASP A 95 -17.23 2.85 -17.61
CA ASP A 95 -17.88 2.60 -16.33
C ASP A 95 -17.92 1.10 -16.01
N LEU A 96 -17.67 0.75 -14.75
CA LEU A 96 -18.00 -0.56 -14.24
C LEU A 96 -19.45 -0.58 -13.71
N ALA A 97 -20.16 -1.67 -13.95
CA ALA A 97 -21.49 -1.84 -13.40
C ALA A 97 -21.44 -2.10 -11.88
N VAL A 98 -22.37 -1.54 -11.14
CA VAL A 98 -22.50 -1.64 -9.68
C VAL A 98 -23.86 -2.19 -9.26
N PRO A 99 -24.18 -3.45 -9.55
CA PRO A 99 -25.51 -3.99 -9.34
C PRO A 99 -25.94 -4.01 -7.87
N ASP A 100 -24.97 -4.12 -6.96
CA ASP A 100 -25.19 -4.28 -5.52
C ASP A 100 -25.19 -2.96 -4.74
N SER A 101 -24.93 -1.83 -5.39
CA SER A 101 -24.79 -0.52 -4.71
C SER A 101 -25.42 0.61 -5.55
N PRO A 102 -26.75 0.66 -5.65
CA PRO A 102 -27.43 1.75 -6.38
C PRO A 102 -27.31 3.06 -5.60
N GLY A 103 -27.67 4.17 -6.21
CA GLY A 103 -27.89 5.46 -5.52
C GLY A 103 -27.05 6.63 -6.01
N SER A 104 -25.99 6.44 -6.80
CA SER A 104 -25.20 7.53 -7.39
C SER A 104 -25.12 7.41 -8.92
N ASP A 105 -25.07 8.55 -9.60
CA ASP A 105 -24.75 8.63 -11.03
C ASP A 105 -23.24 8.43 -11.27
N ALA A 106 -22.40 8.71 -10.27
CA ALA A 106 -20.98 8.41 -10.33
C ALA A 106 -20.74 6.89 -10.31
N LYS A 107 -19.81 6.42 -11.14
CA LYS A 107 -19.47 5.00 -11.28
C LYS A 107 -17.97 4.79 -11.07
N PRO A 108 -17.56 3.57 -10.63
CA PRO A 108 -16.16 3.18 -10.74
C PRO A 108 -15.75 3.16 -12.21
N LEU A 109 -14.51 3.59 -12.48
CA LEU A 109 -14.02 3.72 -13.86
C LEU A 109 -12.89 2.73 -14.13
N ARG A 110 -12.95 2.07 -15.27
CA ARG A 110 -11.82 1.42 -15.92
C ARG A 110 -11.14 2.43 -16.85
N LEU A 111 -9.85 2.64 -16.65
CA LEU A 111 -8.96 3.39 -17.52
C LEU A 111 -8.15 2.40 -18.34
N THR A 112 -8.16 2.50 -19.66
CA THR A 112 -7.38 1.62 -20.54
C THR A 112 -6.60 2.46 -21.54
N ALA A 113 -5.31 2.15 -21.68
CA ALA A 113 -4.48 2.66 -22.76
C ALA A 113 -3.99 1.51 -23.62
N SER A 114 -4.16 1.61 -24.93
CA SER A 114 -3.75 0.57 -25.88
C SER A 114 -2.22 0.49 -25.95
N GLY A 115 -1.71 -0.73 -25.86
CA GLY A 115 -0.37 -1.04 -25.53
C GLY A 115 0.70 -0.70 -26.57
N ALA A 116 1.41 0.39 -26.35
CA ALA A 116 2.79 0.52 -26.81
C ALA A 116 3.74 0.50 -25.61
N ALA A 117 4.91 -0.08 -25.76
CA ALA A 117 5.94 -0.03 -24.71
C ALA A 117 6.27 1.43 -24.36
N GLY A 118 6.29 1.74 -23.05
CA GLY A 118 6.62 3.08 -22.55
C GLY A 118 5.44 4.03 -22.35
N ILE A 119 4.20 3.61 -22.61
CA ILE A 119 3.02 4.38 -22.21
C ILE A 119 2.81 4.20 -20.70
N LEU A 120 2.59 5.31 -20.00
CA LEU A 120 2.20 5.34 -18.59
C LEU A 120 0.78 5.88 -18.50
N ILE A 121 -0.06 5.27 -17.67
CA ILE A 121 -1.38 5.78 -17.31
C ILE A 121 -1.48 5.96 -15.81
N ALA A 122 -2.16 7.01 -15.39
CA ALA A 122 -2.49 7.23 -13.99
C ALA A 122 -3.85 7.86 -13.84
N GLY A 123 -4.42 7.72 -12.65
CA GLY A 123 -5.61 8.43 -12.24
C GLY A 123 -5.71 8.47 -10.73
N SER A 124 -6.53 9.40 -10.26
CA SER A 124 -6.92 9.52 -8.87
C SER A 124 -8.35 10.02 -8.76
N GLN A 125 -8.98 9.73 -7.65
CA GLN A 125 -10.32 10.22 -7.34
C GLN A 125 -10.37 10.86 -5.96
N SER A 126 -11.34 11.74 -5.76
CA SER A 126 -11.73 12.25 -4.46
C SER A 126 -13.24 12.33 -4.32
N GLU A 127 -13.69 12.22 -3.10
CA GLU A 127 -15.06 12.47 -2.71
C GLU A 127 -15.08 13.22 -1.38
N GLN A 128 -15.94 14.24 -1.30
CA GLN A 128 -16.11 15.07 -0.12
C GLN A 128 -17.54 15.62 -0.08
N SER A 129 -17.91 16.26 1.01
CA SER A 129 -19.25 16.87 1.16
C SER A 129 -20.37 15.86 0.90
N PHE A 130 -20.32 14.75 1.60
CA PHE A 130 -21.28 13.65 1.45
C PHE A 130 -22.70 14.07 1.84
N ASP A 131 -23.69 13.60 1.08
CA ASP A 131 -25.09 13.78 1.42
C ASP A 131 -25.46 12.80 2.53
N GLY A 132 -25.81 13.31 3.71
CA GLY A 132 -26.29 12.47 4.81
C GLY A 132 -25.52 12.58 6.11
N GLY A 133 -25.44 13.78 6.67
CA GLY A 133 -25.18 14.13 8.07
C GLY A 133 -24.10 13.41 8.88
N ASP A 134 -23.97 12.10 8.71
CA ASP A 134 -23.05 11.23 9.46
C ASP A 134 -21.71 11.01 8.74
N LEU A 135 -21.59 11.42 7.49
CA LEU A 135 -20.37 11.29 6.69
C LEU A 135 -19.75 12.67 6.43
N ILE A 136 -18.64 12.95 7.05
CA ILE A 136 -17.86 14.18 6.85
C ILE A 136 -16.41 13.79 6.71
N GLY A 137 -15.68 14.39 5.79
CA GLY A 137 -14.26 14.14 5.57
C GLY A 137 -13.88 14.24 4.11
N LEU A 138 -12.67 13.81 3.80
CA LEU A 138 -12.12 13.73 2.46
C LEU A 138 -11.63 12.30 2.20
N ALA A 139 -12.24 11.64 1.24
CA ALA A 139 -11.76 10.35 0.77
C ALA A 139 -11.03 10.51 -0.57
N THR A 140 -9.75 10.18 -0.63
CA THR A 140 -8.98 10.16 -1.88
C THR A 140 -8.39 8.78 -2.15
N SER A 141 -8.18 8.45 -3.41
CA SER A 141 -7.62 7.16 -3.79
C SER A 141 -6.92 7.25 -5.15
N ALA A 142 -5.83 6.53 -5.32
CA ALA A 142 -5.26 6.28 -6.64
C ALA A 142 -6.15 5.32 -7.42
N CYS A 143 -6.20 5.50 -8.75
CA CYS A 143 -6.65 4.44 -9.65
C CYS A 143 -5.49 3.48 -9.88
N ALA A 144 -5.65 2.20 -9.55
CA ALA A 144 -4.57 1.24 -9.56
C ALA A 144 -4.85 0.02 -10.46
N GLU A 145 -3.83 -0.77 -10.71
CA GLU A 145 -3.95 -2.00 -11.49
C GLU A 145 -4.71 -3.07 -10.70
N PRO A 146 -5.58 -3.86 -11.36
CA PRO A 146 -6.16 -5.03 -10.76
C PRO A 146 -5.10 -6.11 -10.57
N THR A 147 -5.20 -6.88 -9.49
CA THR A 147 -4.26 -7.95 -9.16
C THR A 147 -4.99 -9.23 -8.80
N ALA A 148 -4.29 -10.36 -8.83
CA ALA A 148 -4.79 -11.63 -8.35
C ALA A 148 -4.53 -11.85 -6.84
N ASP A 149 -3.66 -11.04 -6.25
CA ASP A 149 -3.24 -11.12 -4.85
C ASP A 149 -3.03 -9.70 -4.31
N SER A 150 -3.65 -9.38 -3.18
CA SER A 150 -3.49 -8.10 -2.52
C SER A 150 -3.81 -8.17 -1.02
N TRP A 151 -3.27 -7.22 -0.25
CA TRP A 151 -3.45 -7.11 1.18
C TRP A 151 -4.06 -5.75 1.54
N LEU A 152 -5.06 -5.75 2.40
CA LEU A 152 -5.68 -4.55 2.95
C LEU A 152 -5.40 -4.51 4.45
N ALA A 153 -4.68 -3.50 4.91
CA ALA A 153 -4.34 -3.31 6.33
C ALA A 153 -4.99 -2.02 6.85
N ALA A 154 -6.30 -2.01 6.92
CA ALA A 154 -7.11 -0.85 7.29
C ALA A 154 -8.46 -1.28 7.86
N GLY A 155 -9.24 -0.32 8.36
CA GLY A 155 -10.61 -0.54 8.79
C GLY A 155 -10.79 -0.94 10.24
N SER A 156 -12.06 -1.02 10.64
CA SER A 156 -12.57 -1.56 11.89
C SER A 156 -14.07 -1.83 11.72
N THR A 157 -14.63 -2.75 12.50
CA THR A 157 -16.06 -3.08 12.51
C THR A 157 -16.68 -2.95 13.89
N THR A 158 -15.99 -2.30 14.82
CA THR A 158 -16.53 -1.98 16.15
C THR A 158 -17.64 -0.94 16.05
N THR A 159 -18.42 -0.80 17.10
CA THR A 159 -19.55 0.14 17.14
C THR A 159 -19.14 1.55 16.67
N GLY A 160 -19.89 2.12 15.73
CA GLY A 160 -19.63 3.42 15.12
C GLY A 160 -18.50 3.42 14.08
N ARG A 161 -17.96 2.26 13.70
CA ARG A 161 -16.96 2.11 12.61
C ARG A 161 -17.56 1.20 11.55
N SER A 162 -17.73 1.75 10.36
CA SER A 162 -18.22 1.01 9.21
C SER A 162 -17.09 0.80 8.21
N SER A 163 -16.90 -0.44 7.80
CA SER A 163 -15.90 -0.80 6.78
C SER A 163 -16.55 -1.61 5.67
N VAL A 164 -16.29 -1.22 4.43
CA VAL A 164 -16.80 -1.87 3.22
C VAL A 164 -15.63 -2.27 2.34
N ILE A 165 -15.54 -3.55 2.00
CA ILE A 165 -14.61 -4.07 1.01
C ILE A 165 -15.22 -3.85 -0.38
N VAL A 166 -14.48 -3.21 -1.26
CA VAL A 166 -14.88 -2.93 -2.63
C VAL A 166 -13.97 -3.72 -3.58
N LEU A 167 -14.57 -4.57 -4.40
CA LEU A 167 -13.89 -5.46 -5.35
C LEU A 167 -14.28 -5.07 -6.77
N SER A 168 -13.38 -4.44 -7.50
CA SER A 168 -13.61 -3.98 -8.88
C SER A 168 -12.92 -4.92 -9.86
N ASN A 169 -13.69 -5.61 -10.70
CA ASN A 169 -13.18 -6.48 -11.76
C ASN A 169 -13.28 -5.76 -13.13
N PRO A 170 -12.21 -5.16 -13.64
CA PRO A 170 -12.22 -4.52 -14.95
C PRO A 170 -11.95 -5.48 -16.10
N THR A 171 -11.72 -6.76 -15.81
CA THR A 171 -11.37 -7.77 -16.83
C THR A 171 -12.62 -8.29 -17.55
N ASP A 172 -12.43 -8.90 -18.70
CA ASP A 172 -13.52 -9.46 -19.51
C ASP A 172 -13.93 -10.88 -19.07
N VAL A 173 -13.36 -11.36 -17.96
CA VAL A 173 -13.70 -12.67 -17.36
C VAL A 173 -14.10 -12.48 -15.90
N SER A 174 -15.01 -13.35 -15.43
CA SER A 174 -15.41 -13.31 -14.03
C SER A 174 -14.24 -13.68 -13.11
N ALA A 175 -14.09 -12.95 -12.03
CA ALA A 175 -13.16 -13.27 -10.95
C ALA A 175 -13.87 -14.04 -9.83
N THR A 176 -13.24 -15.09 -9.33
CA THR A 176 -13.66 -15.77 -8.10
C THR A 176 -12.70 -15.36 -7.00
N VAL A 177 -13.21 -14.61 -6.02
CA VAL A 177 -12.42 -13.99 -4.95
C VAL A 177 -12.59 -14.76 -3.65
N SER A 178 -11.51 -14.87 -2.89
CA SER A 178 -11.48 -15.37 -1.52
C SER A 178 -10.81 -14.35 -0.61
N LEU A 179 -11.39 -14.13 0.57
CA LEU A 179 -10.92 -13.21 1.59
C LEU A 179 -10.49 -14.02 2.82
N ALA A 180 -9.21 -13.99 3.16
CA ALA A 180 -8.74 -14.45 4.46
C ALA A 180 -8.65 -13.26 5.39
N ILE A 181 -9.42 -13.26 6.47
CA ILE A 181 -9.54 -12.13 7.39
C ILE A 181 -8.84 -12.48 8.70
N PHE A 182 -8.04 -11.55 9.19
CA PHE A 182 -7.32 -11.64 10.45
C PHE A 182 -7.68 -10.43 11.31
N SER A 183 -7.70 -10.62 12.62
CA SER A 183 -7.99 -9.56 13.59
C SER A 183 -7.02 -9.63 14.78
N GLU A 184 -7.22 -8.77 15.76
CA GLU A 184 -6.51 -8.80 17.04
C GLU A 184 -6.75 -10.10 17.83
N ALA A 185 -7.80 -10.84 17.50
CA ALA A 185 -8.10 -12.17 18.07
C ALA A 185 -7.53 -13.32 17.23
N GLY A 186 -6.84 -13.03 16.12
CA GLY A 186 -6.30 -14.01 15.18
C GLY A 186 -7.16 -14.20 13.92
N PRO A 187 -7.07 -15.36 13.25
CA PRO A 187 -7.85 -15.64 12.06
C PRO A 187 -9.36 -15.61 12.34
N VAL A 188 -10.11 -14.92 11.50
CA VAL A 188 -11.58 -14.78 11.63
C VAL A 188 -12.25 -15.83 10.75
N PRO A 189 -13.01 -16.77 11.32
CA PRO A 189 -13.87 -17.66 10.54
C PRO A 189 -14.99 -16.84 9.88
N ALA A 190 -14.93 -16.66 8.57
CA ALA A 190 -15.89 -15.85 7.81
C ALA A 190 -16.63 -16.71 6.77
N PRO A 191 -17.74 -17.35 7.11
CA PRO A 191 -18.57 -18.04 6.15
C PRO A 191 -19.02 -17.07 5.04
N GLY A 192 -18.85 -17.43 3.78
CA GLY A 192 -19.15 -16.56 2.65
C GLY A 192 -18.00 -15.65 2.19
N ALA A 193 -16.85 -15.67 2.87
CA ALA A 193 -15.64 -14.95 2.43
C ALA A 193 -14.87 -15.67 1.30
N SER A 194 -15.30 -16.84 0.87
CA SER A 194 -14.69 -17.60 -0.22
C SER A 194 -15.70 -17.88 -1.34
N GLY A 195 -15.19 -17.99 -2.58
CA GLY A 195 -16.04 -18.22 -3.74
C GLY A 195 -16.90 -17.01 -4.14
N ILE A 196 -16.48 -15.80 -3.77
CA ILE A 196 -17.18 -14.56 -4.12
C ILE A 196 -16.99 -14.31 -5.61
N VAL A 197 -18.07 -14.40 -6.37
CA VAL A 197 -18.03 -14.12 -7.82
C VAL A 197 -18.19 -12.62 -8.03
N VAL A 198 -17.22 -12.04 -8.75
CA VAL A 198 -17.25 -10.66 -9.27
C VAL A 198 -17.29 -10.79 -10.80
N PRO A 199 -18.46 -10.58 -11.45
CA PRO A 199 -18.58 -10.71 -12.88
C PRO A 199 -17.63 -9.78 -13.65
N ALA A 200 -17.42 -10.07 -14.94
CA ALA A 200 -16.64 -9.22 -15.83
C ALA A 200 -17.20 -7.78 -15.87
N ASN A 201 -16.31 -6.79 -15.84
CA ASN A 201 -16.65 -5.37 -15.92
C ASN A 201 -17.67 -4.90 -14.85
N THR A 202 -17.59 -5.48 -13.64
CA THR A 202 -18.44 -5.11 -12.51
C THR A 202 -17.65 -4.80 -11.25
N GLN A 203 -18.31 -4.14 -10.33
CA GLN A 203 -17.84 -3.95 -8.96
C GLN A 203 -18.81 -4.64 -7.99
N LYS A 204 -18.26 -5.22 -6.94
CA LYS A 204 -18.99 -5.82 -5.82
C LYS A 204 -18.52 -5.21 -4.51
N SER A 205 -19.48 -4.81 -3.67
CA SER A 205 -19.22 -4.24 -2.36
C SER A 205 -19.73 -5.19 -1.26
N LEU A 206 -18.94 -5.34 -0.19
CA LEU A 206 -19.22 -6.26 0.93
C LEU A 206 -19.00 -5.54 2.26
N THR A 207 -19.99 -5.58 3.16
CA THR A 207 -19.78 -5.07 4.52
C THR A 207 -18.82 -5.98 5.29
N LEU A 208 -17.73 -5.42 5.80
CA LEU A 208 -16.77 -6.18 6.58
C LEU A 208 -17.38 -6.69 7.90
N ALA A 209 -18.29 -5.93 8.50
CA ALA A 209 -19.00 -6.35 9.73
C ALA A 209 -19.83 -7.62 9.55
N GLY A 210 -20.31 -7.90 8.33
CA GLY A 210 -20.99 -9.16 8.02
C GLY A 210 -20.06 -10.38 7.94
N LEU A 211 -18.76 -10.18 7.78
CA LEU A 211 -17.74 -11.21 7.70
C LEU A 211 -16.89 -11.31 8.98
N ALA A 212 -16.60 -10.17 9.60
CA ALA A 212 -15.78 -10.03 10.79
C ALA A 212 -16.42 -9.01 11.75
N PRO A 213 -17.47 -9.36 12.49
CA PRO A 213 -18.09 -8.45 13.44
C PRO A 213 -17.13 -8.12 14.58
N ASP A 214 -17.24 -6.89 15.11
CA ASP A 214 -16.50 -6.37 16.26
C ASP A 214 -14.96 -6.44 16.14
N ALA A 215 -14.42 -6.57 14.93
CA ALA A 215 -12.98 -6.54 14.71
C ALA A 215 -12.44 -5.11 14.89
N VAL A 216 -11.51 -4.94 15.82
CA VAL A 216 -10.84 -3.66 16.09
C VAL A 216 -9.83 -3.37 14.98
N SER A 217 -9.02 -4.36 14.64
CA SER A 217 -7.84 -4.22 13.77
C SER A 217 -7.83 -5.30 12.68
N PRO A 218 -8.70 -5.22 11.65
CA PRO A 218 -8.71 -6.21 10.58
C PRO A 218 -7.52 -6.02 9.62
N VAL A 219 -6.98 -7.14 9.14
CA VAL A 219 -6.14 -7.27 7.95
C VAL A 219 -6.76 -8.32 7.04
N ILE A 220 -6.84 -8.04 5.75
CA ILE A 220 -7.54 -8.89 4.79
C ILE A 220 -6.58 -9.26 3.67
N HIS A 221 -6.40 -10.55 3.44
CA HIS A 221 -5.73 -11.08 2.26
C HIS A 221 -6.77 -11.41 1.20
N VAL A 222 -6.68 -10.75 0.07
CA VAL A 222 -7.60 -10.88 -1.07
C VAL A 222 -6.90 -11.68 -2.16
N THR A 223 -7.46 -12.83 -2.52
CA THR A 223 -6.96 -13.65 -3.64
C THR A 223 -8.07 -13.82 -4.68
N ALA A 224 -7.70 -13.77 -5.96
CA ALA A 224 -8.62 -13.90 -7.08
C ALA A 224 -8.14 -14.95 -8.08
N THR A 225 -9.05 -15.68 -8.68
CA THR A 225 -8.80 -16.62 -9.78
C THR A 225 -9.76 -16.33 -10.93
N GLY A 226 -9.33 -16.62 -12.16
CA GLY A 226 -10.04 -16.23 -13.38
C GLY A 226 -9.69 -14.79 -13.77
N GLY A 227 -10.53 -13.81 -13.41
CA GLY A 227 -10.24 -12.38 -13.53
C GLY A 227 -9.36 -11.88 -12.40
N GLN A 228 -8.91 -10.62 -12.53
CA GLN A 228 -8.19 -9.88 -11.50
C GLN A 228 -9.10 -8.78 -10.92
N VAL A 229 -8.85 -8.38 -9.67
CA VAL A 229 -9.64 -7.33 -9.02
C VAL A 229 -8.74 -6.25 -8.45
N TYR A 230 -9.21 -5.01 -8.48
CA TYR A 230 -8.69 -3.96 -7.62
C TYR A 230 -9.53 -3.96 -6.34
N ALA A 231 -8.90 -4.30 -5.23
CA ALA A 231 -9.54 -4.35 -3.92
C ALA A 231 -9.21 -3.08 -3.13
N THR A 232 -10.22 -2.43 -2.56
CA THR A 232 -10.07 -1.30 -1.64
C THR A 232 -10.96 -1.50 -0.42
N LEU A 233 -10.67 -0.76 0.64
CA LEU A 233 -11.49 -0.73 1.84
C LEU A 233 -11.92 0.71 2.12
N GLN A 234 -13.20 0.96 2.06
CA GLN A 234 -13.81 2.23 2.47
C GLN A 234 -14.14 2.16 3.96
N GLN A 235 -13.80 3.19 4.71
CA GLN A 235 -14.12 3.28 6.13
C GLN A 235 -14.78 4.61 6.46
N SER A 236 -15.84 4.57 7.27
CA SER A 236 -16.42 5.73 7.92
C SER A 236 -16.47 5.53 9.45
N ILE A 237 -16.34 6.63 10.17
CA ILE A 237 -16.38 6.64 11.63
C ILE A 237 -17.42 7.64 12.11
N VAL A 238 -18.26 7.20 13.03
CA VAL A 238 -19.18 8.06 13.82
C VAL A 238 -18.89 7.76 15.29
N ARG A 239 -18.54 8.79 16.05
CA ARG A 239 -18.26 8.67 17.49
C ARG A 239 -19.43 9.24 18.29
N SER A 240 -20.17 8.38 18.97
CA SER A 240 -21.46 8.72 19.58
C SER A 240 -22.47 9.20 18.52
N LEU A 241 -22.56 10.48 18.25
CA LEU A 241 -23.39 11.07 17.20
C LEU A 241 -22.58 12.03 16.31
N ASP A 242 -21.29 12.16 16.59
CA ASP A 242 -20.42 13.08 15.85
C ASP A 242 -19.71 12.35 14.70
N PRO A 243 -19.77 12.87 13.48
CA PRO A 243 -18.96 12.38 12.35
C PRO A 243 -17.47 12.37 12.70
N GLY A 244 -16.80 11.28 12.40
CA GLY A 244 -15.40 11.06 12.78
C GLY A 244 -14.45 10.88 11.61
N GLY A 245 -14.95 11.09 10.38
CA GLY A 245 -14.15 11.01 9.17
C GLY A 245 -14.51 9.85 8.24
N VAL A 246 -13.93 9.91 7.03
CA VAL A 246 -14.04 8.89 5.99
C VAL A 246 -12.70 8.69 5.31
N ASP A 247 -12.42 7.48 4.84
CA ASP A 247 -11.23 7.21 4.02
C ASP A 247 -11.41 6.01 3.09
N VAL A 248 -10.59 5.97 2.03
CA VAL A 248 -10.49 4.85 1.07
C VAL A 248 -9.07 4.31 1.07
N ALA A 249 -8.85 3.23 1.79
CA ALA A 249 -7.57 2.55 1.81
C ALA A 249 -7.40 1.63 0.60
N GLY A 250 -6.33 1.83 -0.16
CA GLY A 250 -5.87 0.91 -1.20
C GLY A 250 -5.11 -0.29 -0.63
N PRO A 251 -4.61 -1.19 -1.49
CA PRO A 251 -3.74 -2.28 -1.08
C PRO A 251 -2.42 -1.77 -0.49
N THR A 252 -1.94 -2.49 0.52
CA THR A 252 -0.58 -2.37 1.04
C THR A 252 0.33 -3.44 0.43
N GLU A 253 1.64 -3.31 0.58
CA GLU A 253 2.61 -4.31 0.12
C GLU A 253 2.36 -5.70 0.71
N ALA A 254 2.71 -6.72 -0.07
CA ALA A 254 2.75 -8.10 0.38
C ALA A 254 3.72 -8.28 1.56
N PRO A 255 3.56 -9.37 2.35
CA PRO A 255 4.43 -9.60 3.50
C PRO A 255 5.92 -9.53 3.16
N ALA A 256 6.65 -8.65 3.81
CA ALA A 256 8.09 -8.46 3.65
C ALA A 256 8.77 -8.11 4.98
N THR A 257 10.09 -8.13 5.01
CA THR A 257 10.90 -7.75 6.19
C THR A 257 11.26 -6.27 6.22
N THR A 258 10.95 -5.55 5.15
CA THR A 258 11.17 -4.09 5.07
C THR A 258 10.04 -3.47 4.30
N HIS A 259 9.46 -2.41 4.86
CA HIS A 259 8.39 -1.63 4.23
C HIS A 259 8.70 -0.15 4.34
N THR A 260 8.22 0.62 3.37
CA THR A 260 8.23 2.08 3.40
C THR A 260 6.81 2.62 3.29
N ILE A 261 6.42 3.46 4.24
CA ILE A 261 5.18 4.25 4.19
C ILE A 261 5.61 5.71 4.03
N ALA A 262 5.41 6.27 2.85
CA ALA A 262 5.76 7.66 2.57
C ALA A 262 4.68 8.61 3.09
N GLY A 263 5.10 9.74 3.65
CA GLY A 263 4.29 10.91 3.83
C GLY A 263 3.12 10.82 4.80
N MET A 264 3.29 10.14 5.91
CA MET A 264 2.28 10.14 6.97
C MET A 264 2.23 11.49 7.67
N GLN A 265 1.07 12.12 7.70
CA GLN A 265 0.87 13.42 8.32
C GLN A 265 0.45 13.24 9.80
N ILE A 266 1.27 13.74 10.72
CA ILE A 266 0.99 13.79 12.15
C ILE A 266 0.65 15.24 12.48
N VAL A 267 -0.59 15.47 12.86
CA VAL A 267 -1.12 16.83 13.10
C VAL A 267 -2.08 16.83 14.28
N SER A 268 -2.35 18.01 14.82
CA SER A 268 -3.28 18.19 15.94
C SER A 268 -2.97 17.33 17.17
N THR A 269 -1.70 16.98 17.40
CA THR A 269 -1.29 16.00 18.43
C THR A 269 -1.80 16.36 19.82
N SER A 270 -1.80 17.64 20.20
CA SER A 270 -2.32 18.12 21.51
C SER A 270 -3.84 17.92 21.64
N ALA A 271 -4.60 18.28 20.59
CA ALA A 271 -6.06 18.11 20.58
C ALA A 271 -6.46 16.63 20.53
N ILE A 272 -5.70 15.82 19.81
CA ILE A 272 -5.89 14.36 19.77
C ILE A 272 -5.63 13.75 21.14
N ALA A 273 -4.56 14.13 21.84
CA ALA A 273 -4.24 13.62 23.17
C ALA A 273 -5.34 13.96 24.21
N GLU A 274 -5.91 15.18 24.12
CA GLU A 274 -7.01 15.59 24.97
C GLU A 274 -8.29 14.79 24.69
N ARG A 275 -8.67 14.64 23.41
CA ARG A 275 -9.88 13.91 23.01
C ARG A 275 -9.77 12.40 23.22
N ALA A 276 -8.59 11.81 23.05
CA ALA A 276 -8.35 10.38 23.24
C ALA A 276 -8.51 9.92 24.70
N ALA A 277 -8.63 10.84 25.66
CA ALA A 277 -9.03 10.52 27.04
C ALA A 277 -10.47 9.98 27.12
N ASP A 278 -11.32 10.30 26.15
CA ASP A 278 -12.64 9.68 25.99
C ASP A 278 -12.48 8.31 25.30
N PRO A 279 -12.99 7.20 25.91
CA PRO A 279 -12.94 5.87 25.30
C PRO A 279 -13.53 5.78 23.89
N ALA A 280 -14.55 6.58 23.56
CA ALA A 280 -15.15 6.65 22.24
C ALA A 280 -14.20 7.23 21.17
N SER A 281 -13.15 7.92 21.60
CA SER A 281 -12.14 8.59 20.77
C SER A 281 -10.74 7.97 20.92
N SER A 282 -10.62 6.82 21.57
CA SER A 282 -9.35 6.12 21.81
C SER A 282 -8.61 5.70 20.53
N ASP A 283 -9.29 5.73 19.38
CA ASP A 283 -8.74 5.46 18.05
C ASP A 283 -8.21 6.70 17.31
N LEU A 284 -8.23 7.89 17.90
CA LEU A 284 -7.67 9.10 17.29
C LEU A 284 -6.13 9.10 17.19
N PRO A 285 -5.37 8.63 18.20
CA PRO A 285 -3.93 8.61 18.12
C PRO A 285 -3.42 7.81 16.92
N ALA A 286 -2.31 8.29 16.35
CA ALA A 286 -1.64 7.61 15.25
C ALA A 286 -1.11 6.24 15.69
N ALA A 287 -1.23 5.26 14.81
CA ALA A 287 -0.81 3.89 15.08
C ALA A 287 -0.30 3.17 13.83
N LEU A 288 0.61 2.23 14.05
CA LEU A 288 1.05 1.24 13.06
C LEU A 288 0.28 -0.06 13.28
N ARG A 289 -0.44 -0.50 12.26
CA ARG A 289 -1.03 -1.85 12.19
C ARG A 289 -0.02 -2.82 11.64
N VAL A 290 0.21 -3.92 12.34
CA VAL A 290 1.15 -4.98 11.93
C VAL A 290 0.45 -6.33 12.00
N PHE A 291 0.62 -7.13 10.96
CA PHE A 291 0.21 -8.53 10.93
C PHE A 291 1.38 -9.43 10.55
N VAL A 292 1.59 -10.51 11.28
CA VAL A 292 2.62 -11.51 11.03
C VAL A 292 1.97 -12.77 10.49
N PRO A 293 2.02 -13.05 9.17
CA PRO A 293 1.35 -14.22 8.58
C PRO A 293 2.08 -15.55 8.86
N GLY A 294 3.35 -15.50 9.28
CA GLY A 294 4.17 -16.66 9.60
C GLY A 294 3.78 -17.35 10.91
N ALA A 295 4.48 -18.44 11.24
CA ALA A 295 4.26 -19.20 12.46
C ALA A 295 5.03 -18.64 13.68
N ALA A 296 6.02 -17.78 13.47
CA ALA A 296 6.81 -17.12 14.52
C ALA A 296 6.40 -15.65 14.63
N GLY A 297 6.41 -15.10 15.85
CA GLY A 297 6.24 -13.67 16.06
C GLY A 297 7.42 -12.88 15.49
N ALA A 298 7.23 -11.58 15.30
CA ALA A 298 8.22 -10.68 14.72
C ALA A 298 8.70 -9.62 15.72
N ALA A 299 10.01 -9.35 15.72
CA ALA A 299 10.57 -8.11 16.26
C ALA A 299 10.51 -7.03 15.16
N VAL A 300 9.77 -5.96 15.43
CA VAL A 300 9.50 -4.90 14.47
C VAL A 300 10.16 -3.61 14.95
N SER A 301 10.94 -2.97 14.10
CA SER A 301 11.54 -1.65 14.34
C SER A 301 10.98 -0.66 13.33
N VAL A 302 10.61 0.52 13.81
CA VAL A 302 10.07 1.61 12.99
C VAL A 302 10.93 2.84 13.16
N THR A 303 11.38 3.42 12.07
CA THR A 303 12.07 4.71 12.05
C THR A 303 11.16 5.75 11.39
N PHE A 304 10.91 6.82 12.11
CA PHE A 304 10.15 7.98 11.66
C PHE A 304 11.12 9.06 11.20
N LYS A 305 11.08 9.40 9.94
CA LYS A 305 11.89 10.45 9.31
C LYS A 305 11.01 11.65 9.02
N SER A 306 11.27 12.76 9.72
CA SER A 306 10.58 14.03 9.48
C SER A 306 10.94 14.59 8.10
N GLU A 307 9.97 15.20 7.42
CA GLU A 307 10.20 15.96 6.19
C GLU A 307 10.78 17.36 6.47
N THR A 308 10.75 17.81 7.74
CA THR A 308 11.38 19.06 8.16
C THR A 308 12.88 18.85 8.39
N LEU A 309 13.68 19.56 7.62
CA LEU A 309 15.14 19.45 7.68
C LEU A 309 15.68 19.78 9.09
N GLY A 310 16.56 18.90 9.61
CA GLY A 310 17.20 19.06 10.90
C GLY A 310 16.41 18.52 12.10
N VAL A 311 15.22 17.99 11.89
CA VAL A 311 14.49 17.23 12.93
C VAL A 311 15.11 15.83 13.03
N PRO A 312 15.56 15.39 14.23
CA PRO A 312 16.15 14.06 14.39
C PRO A 312 15.14 12.95 14.12
N ASP A 313 15.63 11.83 13.56
CA ASP A 313 14.83 10.61 13.42
C ASP A 313 14.39 10.09 14.80
N VAL A 314 13.16 9.60 14.86
CA VAL A 314 12.62 8.89 16.03
C VAL A 314 12.50 7.41 15.67
N SER A 315 12.88 6.54 16.61
CA SER A 315 12.73 5.08 16.41
C SER A 315 11.95 4.46 17.55
N ALA A 316 11.16 3.45 17.20
CA ALA A 316 10.42 2.63 18.16
C ALA A 316 10.58 1.15 17.80
N SER A 317 10.52 0.26 18.81
CA SER A 317 10.60 -1.18 18.63
C SER A 317 9.41 -1.85 19.28
N TYR A 318 8.86 -2.85 18.61
CA TYR A 318 7.67 -3.57 19.01
C TYR A 318 7.87 -5.07 18.84
N SER A 319 7.05 -5.85 19.53
CA SER A 319 6.98 -7.31 19.32
C SER A 319 5.57 -7.67 18.88
N ALA A 320 5.45 -8.23 17.69
CA ALA A 320 4.19 -8.66 17.11
C ALA A 320 4.04 -10.19 17.20
N LEU A 321 2.85 -10.65 17.55
CA LEU A 321 2.55 -12.07 17.66
C LEU A 321 2.20 -12.66 16.28
N ALA A 322 2.56 -13.92 16.05
CA ALA A 322 2.20 -14.64 14.84
C ALA A 322 0.69 -14.84 14.72
N GLY A 323 0.14 -14.64 13.53
CA GLY A 323 -1.27 -14.85 13.21
C GLY A 323 -2.25 -13.85 13.84
N VAL A 324 -1.75 -12.82 14.54
CA VAL A 324 -2.54 -11.80 15.24
C VAL A 324 -2.24 -10.43 14.65
N VAL A 325 -3.26 -9.61 14.49
CA VAL A 325 -3.08 -8.21 14.10
C VAL A 325 -2.90 -7.36 15.35
N THR A 326 -1.92 -6.49 15.33
CA THR A 326 -1.64 -5.58 16.46
C THR A 326 -1.52 -4.15 15.96
N ASP A 327 -2.24 -3.23 16.57
CA ASP A 327 -2.05 -1.79 16.38
C ASP A 327 -1.10 -1.27 17.46
N PHE A 328 0.07 -0.81 17.04
CA PHE A 328 1.09 -0.24 17.93
C PHE A 328 0.94 1.29 17.94
N PRO A 329 0.73 1.90 19.12
CA PRO A 329 0.69 3.34 19.24
C PRO A 329 2.06 3.93 18.88
N PHE A 330 2.04 5.10 18.26
CA PHE A 330 3.27 5.82 17.97
C PHE A 330 3.89 6.44 19.23
N PRO A 331 5.22 6.62 19.26
CA PRO A 331 5.85 7.47 20.25
C PRO A 331 5.31 8.91 20.12
N SER A 332 5.58 9.74 21.11
CA SER A 332 5.25 11.17 21.00
C SER A 332 6.07 11.80 19.87
N LEU A 333 5.38 12.22 18.80
CA LEU A 333 5.95 12.91 17.64
C LEU A 333 5.41 14.34 17.60
N PRO A 334 6.24 15.35 17.26
CA PRO A 334 5.74 16.68 16.89
C PRO A 334 4.80 16.63 15.69
N ASP A 335 3.97 17.68 15.54
CA ASP A 335 3.19 17.88 14.32
C ASP A 335 4.14 18.10 13.14
N ASP A 336 4.12 17.19 12.17
CA ASP A 336 4.94 17.22 10.96
C ASP A 336 4.46 16.11 9.98
N SER A 337 5.06 16.06 8.80
CA SER A 337 4.96 14.93 7.88
C SER A 337 6.16 13.99 8.06
N TYR A 338 5.89 12.71 8.12
CA TYR A 338 6.90 11.67 8.37
C TYR A 338 6.85 10.59 7.30
N SER A 339 8.02 10.13 6.89
CA SER A 339 8.15 8.85 6.21
C SER A 339 8.58 7.76 7.20
N LEU A 340 7.93 6.61 7.13
CA LEU A 340 8.20 5.48 8.02
C LEU A 340 8.97 4.42 7.27
N THR A 341 10.07 3.95 7.86
CA THR A 341 10.73 2.71 7.46
C THR A 341 10.46 1.66 8.54
N VAL A 342 9.77 0.60 8.17
CA VAL A 342 9.47 -0.54 9.05
C VAL A 342 10.39 -1.70 8.68
N THR A 343 11.14 -2.21 9.64
CA THR A 343 11.97 -3.41 9.46
C THR A 343 11.60 -4.47 10.48
N SER A 344 11.69 -5.74 10.08
CA SER A 344 11.34 -6.87 10.94
C SER A 344 12.21 -8.10 10.65
N ASP A 345 12.32 -9.00 11.61
CA ASP A 345 13.03 -10.29 11.48
C ASP A 345 12.18 -11.40 10.85
N GLN A 346 10.88 -11.17 10.69
CA GLN A 346 9.93 -12.04 9.98
C GLN A 346 9.14 -11.20 8.97
N PRO A 347 8.66 -11.76 7.87
CA PRO A 347 7.77 -11.05 6.95
C PRO A 347 6.50 -10.57 7.66
N VAL A 348 6.17 -9.29 7.51
CA VAL A 348 4.99 -8.65 8.10
C VAL A 348 4.18 -7.92 7.02
N VAL A 349 2.90 -7.71 7.26
CA VAL A 349 2.03 -6.77 6.52
C VAL A 349 1.83 -5.56 7.40
N VAL A 350 1.93 -4.37 6.84
CA VAL A 350 1.78 -3.13 7.61
C VAL A 350 0.82 -2.14 6.95
N GLY A 351 0.16 -1.36 7.77
CA GLY A 351 -0.58 -0.15 7.41
C GLY A 351 -0.50 0.84 8.56
N SER A 352 -0.68 2.11 8.31
CA SER A 352 -0.62 3.12 9.35
C SER A 352 -1.82 4.05 9.28
N ARG A 353 -2.19 4.67 10.39
CA ARG A 353 -3.31 5.60 10.45
C ARG A 353 -2.93 6.83 11.27
N SER A 354 -3.37 8.01 10.80
CA SER A 354 -3.40 9.23 11.60
C SER A 354 -4.76 9.90 11.51
N SER A 355 -4.98 10.88 12.39
CA SER A 355 -6.21 11.66 12.42
C SER A 355 -5.88 13.15 12.46
N VAL A 356 -6.85 13.98 12.07
CA VAL A 356 -6.84 15.43 12.27
C VAL A 356 -8.02 15.81 13.16
N VAL A 357 -7.78 16.78 14.06
CA VAL A 357 -8.79 17.36 14.95
C VAL A 357 -8.61 18.87 14.92
N SER A 358 -9.25 19.53 13.95
CA SER A 358 -9.22 20.98 13.75
C SER A 358 -10.41 21.36 12.88
N GLY A 359 -11.36 22.16 13.38
CA GLY A 359 -12.58 22.49 12.64
C GLY A 359 -13.55 21.32 12.38
N GLY A 360 -13.06 20.11 12.44
CA GLY A 360 -13.72 18.82 12.24
C GLY A 360 -12.86 17.68 12.75
N THR A 361 -13.26 16.45 12.46
CA THR A 361 -12.46 15.24 12.74
C THR A 361 -12.47 14.36 11.52
N ASP A 362 -11.26 14.00 11.06
CA ASP A 362 -11.07 13.09 9.93
C ASP A 362 -9.85 12.20 10.17
N PHE A 363 -9.65 11.19 9.34
CA PHE A 363 -8.52 10.28 9.45
C PHE A 363 -8.07 9.80 8.07
N ALA A 364 -6.82 9.37 7.97
CA ALA A 364 -6.26 8.75 6.78
C ALA A 364 -5.53 7.46 7.10
N TRP A 365 -5.65 6.47 6.22
CA TRP A 365 -4.84 5.26 6.18
C TRP A 365 -3.68 5.44 5.19
N TYR A 366 -2.51 5.01 5.61
CA TYR A 366 -1.28 5.05 4.82
C TYR A 366 -0.79 3.63 4.57
N GLN A 367 -0.63 3.29 3.31
CA GLN A 367 -0.19 1.97 2.88
C GLN A 367 1.31 1.95 2.61
N ALA A 368 1.96 0.84 2.95
CA ALA A 368 3.28 0.55 2.45
C ALA A 368 3.23 0.34 0.93
N SER A 369 4.18 0.90 0.22
CA SER A 369 4.27 0.80 -1.22
C SER A 369 5.71 0.57 -1.67
N PRO A 370 5.92 -0.17 -2.78
CA PRO A 370 7.25 -0.39 -3.31
C PRO A 370 7.89 0.93 -3.76
N ALA A 371 9.21 1.00 -3.65
CA ALA A 371 9.94 2.15 -4.15
C ALA A 371 9.83 2.26 -5.67
N LEU A 372 9.54 3.46 -6.15
CA LEU A 372 9.38 3.79 -7.57
C LEU A 372 10.71 4.24 -8.14
N SER A 373 11.05 3.77 -9.32
CA SER A 373 12.31 4.11 -10.01
C SER A 373 12.08 4.52 -11.46
N GLY A 374 13.02 5.29 -12.01
CA GLY A 374 12.93 5.76 -13.39
C GLY A 374 11.82 6.79 -13.57
N THR A 375 10.92 6.54 -14.53
CA THR A 375 9.81 7.45 -14.83
C THR A 375 8.48 6.81 -14.42
N PHE A 376 7.67 7.55 -13.68
CA PHE A 376 6.32 7.16 -13.28
C PHE A 376 5.33 8.32 -13.38
N LEU A 377 4.06 8.01 -13.40
CA LEU A 377 2.97 8.96 -13.56
C LEU A 377 2.02 8.87 -12.37
N PHE A 378 1.53 10.01 -11.89
CA PHE A 378 0.45 10.08 -10.93
C PHE A 378 -0.46 11.27 -11.23
N ALA A 379 -1.65 11.27 -10.68
CA ALA A 379 -2.59 12.37 -10.78
C ALA A 379 -2.93 12.89 -9.39
N THR A 380 -3.09 14.20 -9.24
CA THR A 380 -3.77 14.82 -8.11
C THR A 380 -5.24 14.99 -8.42
N THR A 381 -6.08 14.88 -7.42
CA THR A 381 -7.51 15.15 -7.52
C THR A 381 -7.89 16.44 -6.78
N VAL A 382 -9.17 16.73 -6.65
CA VAL A 382 -9.68 17.86 -5.86
C VAL A 382 -9.45 17.59 -4.37
N GLY A 383 -8.84 18.53 -3.67
CA GLY A 383 -8.56 18.45 -2.24
C GLY A 383 -7.65 19.60 -1.79
N PRO A 384 -7.57 19.89 -0.47
CA PRO A 384 -6.78 20.98 0.06
C PRO A 384 -5.29 20.65 0.08
N ASN A 385 -4.46 21.64 -0.29
CA ASN A 385 -3.00 21.63 -0.14
C ASN A 385 -2.31 20.32 -0.53
N PRO A 386 -2.49 19.80 -1.76
CA PRO A 386 -1.88 18.53 -2.15
C PRO A 386 -0.34 18.61 -2.10
N LEU A 387 0.28 17.54 -1.57
CA LEU A 387 1.72 17.37 -1.49
C LEU A 387 2.14 16.04 -2.13
N LEU A 388 3.22 16.06 -2.92
CA LEU A 388 3.96 14.84 -3.24
C LEU A 388 4.97 14.61 -2.12
N MET A 389 4.80 13.52 -1.41
CA MET A 389 5.66 13.13 -0.29
C MET A 389 6.58 12.00 -0.74
N LEU A 390 7.89 12.20 -0.58
CA LEU A 390 8.94 11.35 -1.10
C LEU A 390 9.82 10.82 0.05
N SER A 391 10.12 9.54 0.02
CA SER A 391 11.00 8.87 0.96
C SER A 391 12.18 8.23 0.23
N ASN A 392 13.39 8.66 0.55
CA ASN A 392 14.62 8.06 0.06
C ASN A 392 15.24 7.19 1.16
N SER A 393 15.07 5.88 1.05
CA SER A 393 15.69 4.91 1.96
C SER A 393 17.11 4.49 1.55
N GLY A 394 17.61 4.97 0.39
CA GLY A 394 18.97 4.74 -0.07
C GLY A 394 19.97 5.71 0.56
N ASP A 395 21.26 5.36 0.51
CA ASP A 395 22.34 6.17 1.10
C ASP A 395 22.77 7.36 0.21
N SER A 396 22.35 7.40 -1.05
CA SER A 396 22.70 8.44 -2.01
C SER A 396 21.53 9.35 -2.30
N ASP A 397 21.83 10.61 -2.62
CA ASP A 397 20.84 11.59 -3.02
C ASP A 397 20.10 11.15 -4.30
N ALA A 398 18.81 11.37 -4.32
CA ALA A 398 17.94 11.14 -5.47
C ALA A 398 17.55 12.47 -6.11
N ALA A 399 17.96 12.68 -7.37
CA ALA A 399 17.47 13.81 -8.16
C ALA A 399 16.07 13.48 -8.70
N VAL A 400 15.15 14.41 -8.51
CA VAL A 400 13.74 14.27 -8.92
C VAL A 400 13.40 15.41 -9.87
N THR A 401 12.80 15.07 -11.01
CA THR A 401 12.17 16.03 -11.92
C THR A 401 10.68 15.76 -11.94
N LEU A 402 9.90 16.72 -11.52
CA LEU A 402 8.44 16.71 -11.48
C LEU A 402 7.90 17.59 -12.61
N THR A 403 7.19 17.02 -13.56
CA THR A 403 6.65 17.72 -14.73
C THR A 403 5.11 17.66 -14.71
N PRO A 404 4.41 18.77 -14.44
CA PRO A 404 2.95 18.82 -14.60
C PRO A 404 2.59 18.78 -16.09
N ALA A 405 1.45 18.18 -16.44
CA ALA A 405 0.98 18.06 -17.83
C ALA A 405 0.89 19.42 -18.55
N ASN A 406 0.51 20.48 -17.83
CA ASN A 406 0.39 21.84 -18.39
C ASN A 406 1.26 22.81 -17.55
N GLY A 407 2.58 22.67 -17.59
CA GLY A 407 3.44 23.55 -16.79
C GLY A 407 4.92 23.31 -16.99
N THR A 408 5.71 24.06 -16.24
CA THR A 408 7.19 23.93 -16.27
C THR A 408 7.67 22.86 -15.30
N PRO A 409 8.66 22.05 -15.67
CA PRO A 409 9.27 21.09 -14.77
C PRO A 409 9.87 21.75 -13.53
N VAL A 410 9.70 21.11 -12.39
CA VAL A 410 10.34 21.46 -11.12
C VAL A 410 11.35 20.38 -10.78
N THR A 411 12.56 20.79 -10.38
CA THR A 411 13.59 19.85 -9.93
C THR A 411 13.80 19.97 -8.43
N ALA A 412 13.97 18.81 -7.79
CA ALA A 412 14.26 18.69 -6.37
C ALA A 412 15.32 17.61 -6.14
N THR A 413 15.93 17.63 -4.97
CA THR A 413 16.84 16.56 -4.52
C THR A 413 16.32 16.05 -3.18
N VAL A 414 16.11 14.73 -3.10
CA VAL A 414 15.81 14.05 -1.85
C VAL A 414 17.11 13.42 -1.36
N ALA A 415 17.66 13.94 -0.27
CA ALA A 415 18.93 13.46 0.26
C ALA A 415 18.85 11.98 0.64
N GLY A 416 19.99 11.28 0.66
CA GLY A 416 20.07 9.91 1.11
C GLY A 416 19.54 9.76 2.54
N ASN A 417 18.82 8.67 2.82
CA ASN A 417 18.22 8.40 4.13
C ASN A 417 17.33 9.56 4.65
N SER A 418 16.57 10.22 3.78
CA SER A 418 15.71 11.36 4.16
C SER A 418 14.33 11.29 3.53
N ALA A 419 13.45 12.17 3.98
CA ALA A 419 12.14 12.43 3.42
C ALA A 419 12.01 13.89 2.99
N SER A 420 11.13 14.17 2.05
CA SER A 420 10.86 15.52 1.56
C SER A 420 9.50 15.60 0.91
N SER A 421 8.87 16.77 0.92
CA SER A 421 7.62 17.02 0.21
C SER A 421 7.74 18.13 -0.82
N ILE A 422 6.91 18.04 -1.86
CA ILE A 422 6.81 19.02 -2.94
C ILE A 422 5.35 19.45 -3.07
N PRO A 423 5.03 20.76 -2.97
CA PRO A 423 3.67 21.24 -3.20
C PRO A 423 3.18 20.95 -4.62
N LEU A 424 1.94 20.56 -4.72
CA LEU A 424 1.29 20.19 -5.98
C LEU A 424 0.10 21.13 -6.28
N THR A 425 -0.31 21.13 -7.55
CA THR A 425 -1.59 21.72 -7.99
C THR A 425 -2.65 20.62 -8.02
N THR A 426 -3.86 20.94 -7.61
CA THR A 426 -5.00 20.02 -7.68
C THR A 426 -5.38 19.70 -9.13
N SER A 427 -6.07 18.59 -9.34
CA SER A 427 -6.63 18.19 -10.65
C SER A 427 -5.58 18.20 -11.78
N THR A 428 -4.37 17.72 -11.48
CA THR A 428 -3.23 17.79 -12.39
C THR A 428 -2.55 16.43 -12.50
N LEU A 429 -2.18 16.08 -13.73
CA LEU A 429 -1.35 14.90 -14.02
C LEU A 429 0.13 15.29 -13.93
N TYR A 430 0.94 14.44 -13.31
CA TYR A 430 2.36 14.66 -13.13
C TYR A 430 3.19 13.48 -13.61
N THR A 431 4.18 13.76 -14.43
CA THR A 431 5.27 12.83 -14.74
C THR A 431 6.44 13.09 -13.81
N VAL A 432 6.92 12.05 -13.15
CA VAL A 432 8.12 12.11 -12.30
C VAL A 432 9.22 11.29 -12.91
N THR A 433 10.43 11.84 -12.93
CA THR A 433 11.65 11.07 -13.23
C THR A 433 12.58 11.16 -12.03
N THR A 434 13.05 10.02 -11.55
CA THR A 434 13.99 9.94 -10.43
C THR A 434 15.26 9.19 -10.80
N SER A 435 16.39 9.63 -10.24
CA SER A 435 17.70 8.99 -10.44
C SER A 435 17.93 7.78 -9.52
N ALA A 436 17.11 7.60 -8.47
CA ALA A 436 17.18 6.49 -7.52
C ALA A 436 15.76 6.08 -7.09
N PRO A 437 15.57 4.85 -6.57
CA PRO A 437 14.28 4.41 -6.07
C PRO A 437 13.79 5.27 -4.89
N LEU A 438 12.51 5.68 -4.92
CA LEU A 438 11.86 6.49 -3.90
C LEU A 438 10.49 5.92 -3.53
N GLY A 439 10.16 5.87 -2.24
CA GLY A 439 8.78 5.78 -1.79
C GLY A 439 8.04 7.07 -2.14
N ALA A 440 6.80 6.98 -2.61
CA ALA A 440 6.02 8.15 -2.97
C ALA A 440 4.55 8.01 -2.59
N ALA A 441 3.98 9.11 -2.06
CA ALA A 441 2.56 9.22 -1.75
C ALA A 441 2.07 10.64 -2.08
N VAL A 442 0.77 10.77 -2.30
CA VAL A 442 0.09 12.07 -2.40
C VAL A 442 -0.77 12.23 -1.16
N GLY A 443 -0.59 13.34 -0.45
CA GLY A 443 -1.35 13.68 0.74
C GLY A 443 -2.09 14.98 0.60
N TYR A 444 -3.20 15.08 1.30
CA TYR A 444 -4.07 16.24 1.40
C TYR A 444 -4.31 16.56 2.86
N LEU A 445 -4.18 17.83 3.22
CA LEU A 445 -4.44 18.30 4.58
C LEU A 445 -5.12 19.66 4.54
N GLY A 446 -6.27 19.75 5.20
CA GLY A 446 -7.04 20.97 5.37
C GLY A 446 -7.62 21.10 6.76
N ASP A 447 -8.46 22.10 6.97
CA ASP A 447 -9.16 22.28 8.24
C ASP A 447 -10.19 21.17 8.42
N GLY A 448 -9.93 20.27 9.36
CA GLY A 448 -10.77 19.13 9.69
C GLY A 448 -10.81 18.01 8.64
N VAL A 449 -9.93 18.01 7.66
CA VAL A 449 -9.86 16.96 6.65
C VAL A 449 -8.42 16.51 6.39
N ILE A 450 -8.23 15.21 6.20
CA ILE A 450 -6.95 14.58 5.90
C ILE A 450 -7.20 13.36 5.01
N SER A 451 -6.40 13.19 3.96
CA SER A 451 -6.44 11.97 3.15
C SER A 451 -5.11 11.76 2.45
N ALA A 452 -4.79 10.51 2.11
CA ALA A 452 -3.57 10.19 1.37
C ALA A 452 -3.73 8.91 0.55
N TYR A 453 -2.93 8.77 -0.48
CA TYR A 453 -2.77 7.50 -1.20
C TYR A 453 -1.34 7.31 -1.67
N ALA A 454 -0.87 6.06 -1.65
CA ALA A 454 0.41 5.69 -2.22
C ALA A 454 0.39 5.83 -3.76
N VAL A 455 1.48 6.32 -4.33
CA VAL A 455 1.61 6.37 -5.79
C VAL A 455 1.83 4.95 -6.31
N SER A 456 0.96 4.52 -7.21
CA SER A 456 1.06 3.19 -7.81
C SER A 456 2.25 3.09 -8.76
N PRO A 457 3.00 1.98 -8.76
CA PRO A 457 4.10 1.78 -9.70
C PRO A 457 3.60 1.77 -11.15
N ALA A 458 4.52 2.03 -12.08
CA ALA A 458 4.25 1.82 -13.50
C ALA A 458 3.95 0.33 -13.75
N SER A 459 3.11 0.03 -14.75
CA SER A 459 2.83 -1.34 -15.13
C SER A 459 4.12 -2.12 -15.41
N PRO A 460 4.26 -3.36 -14.90
CA PRO A 460 5.40 -4.22 -15.25
C PRO A 460 5.51 -4.44 -16.75
N LEU A 461 4.41 -4.30 -17.50
CA LEU A 461 4.39 -4.42 -18.97
C LEU A 461 5.02 -3.22 -19.68
N ALA A 462 5.31 -2.13 -18.97
CA ALA A 462 5.95 -0.94 -19.54
C ALA A 462 7.48 -1.09 -19.66
N SER A 463 8.10 -2.08 -19.03
CA SER A 463 9.55 -2.27 -19.03
C SER A 463 9.95 -3.76 -19.10
N PRO A 464 11.17 -4.07 -19.64
CA PRO A 464 11.70 -5.43 -19.62
C PRO A 464 11.84 -5.96 -18.18
N ILE A 465 11.50 -7.22 -17.96
CA ILE A 465 11.65 -7.92 -16.68
C ILE A 465 12.74 -8.99 -16.79
N THR A 466 13.55 -9.13 -15.74
CA THR A 466 14.53 -10.21 -15.64
C THR A 466 13.90 -11.40 -14.93
N VAL A 467 13.80 -12.52 -15.65
CA VAL A 467 13.27 -13.77 -15.12
C VAL A 467 14.42 -14.70 -14.77
N TYR A 468 14.40 -15.25 -13.58
CA TYR A 468 15.30 -16.30 -13.14
C TYR A 468 14.54 -17.64 -13.27
N PRO A 469 14.85 -18.47 -14.31
CA PRO A 469 14.22 -19.77 -14.43
C PRO A 469 14.52 -20.58 -13.18
N GLY A 470 13.50 -20.98 -12.44
CA GLY A 470 13.65 -21.87 -11.32
C GLY A 470 14.18 -23.22 -11.80
N GLY A 471 15.23 -23.73 -11.13
CA GLY A 471 15.76 -25.05 -11.35
C GLY A 471 14.85 -26.14 -10.74
#